data_2da4458f6deaa55cf70b168db96519e1
#
_entry.id   2da4458f6deaa55cf70b168db96519e1
#
_cell.length_a   1.000
_cell.length_b   1.000
_cell.length_c   1.000
_cell.angle_alpha   90.00
_cell.angle_beta   90.00
_cell.angle_gamma   90.00
#
_symmetry.space_group_name_H-M   'P 1'
#
loop_
_entity.id
_entity.type
_entity.pdbx_description
1 polymer ?
#
loop_
_entity_poly.entity_id
_entity_poly.type
_entity_poly.pdbx_seq_one_letter_code
_entity_poly.pdbx_strand_id
1 'polypeptide(L)'
;MALAYPEARMIKEFITSWPVIKQILNRADGTGEEAWTEHTRHMRPKNDGAEVAHSVCPYCAVGCGQLVFHKGNKLISIEGNPASPLSRGRLCPKGSASYELTTHAKRLTKIRYRRPGGTDWEDLELEKAMDMIADRLWESRNKNFVEEQDGQSLMQNKTVAHLGGATLDNEENYLIKKLFTAGLGMVCISNQARI
;
A
#
# COMPACT_ATOMS: atom_id res chain seq x y z
N MET A 1 -50.35 42.40 33.56
CA MET A 1 -50.68 40.97 33.47
C MET A 1 -50.77 40.59 32.00
N ALA A 2 -49.65 40.15 31.41
CA ALA A 2 -49.64 39.77 30.00
C ALA A 2 -50.07 38.31 29.89
N LEU A 3 -51.24 38.10 29.30
CA LEU A 3 -51.74 36.78 28.93
C LEU A 3 -50.76 36.19 27.85
N ALA A 4 -49.89 35.32 28.31
CA ALA A 4 -49.03 34.58 27.37
C ALA A 4 -49.92 33.59 26.62
N TYR A 5 -50.12 33.82 25.34
CA TYR A 5 -50.79 32.89 24.44
C TYR A 5 -50.06 31.56 24.44
N PRO A 6 -50.73 30.46 24.79
CA PRO A 6 -50.09 29.15 24.85
C PRO A 6 -49.45 28.73 23.52
N GLU A 7 -49.99 29.18 22.40
CA GLU A 7 -49.45 28.93 21.06
C GLU A 7 -48.08 29.57 20.81
N ALA A 8 -47.88 30.80 21.29
CA ALA A 8 -46.61 31.51 21.14
C ALA A 8 -45.48 30.81 21.98
N ARG A 9 -45.83 30.25 23.09
CA ARG A 9 -44.87 29.44 23.91
C ARG A 9 -44.48 28.16 23.16
N MET A 10 -45.42 27.45 22.63
CA MET A 10 -45.19 26.19 21.89
C MET A 10 -44.35 26.42 20.63
N ILE A 11 -44.59 27.46 19.86
CA ILE A 11 -43.79 27.84 18.70
C ILE A 11 -42.36 28.19 19.10
N LYS A 12 -42.23 28.99 20.19
CA LYS A 12 -40.88 29.32 20.70
C LYS A 12 -40.12 28.11 21.15
N GLU A 13 -40.72 27.20 21.90
CA GLU A 13 -40.12 25.95 22.34
C GLU A 13 -39.74 25.06 21.16
N PHE A 14 -40.59 24.97 20.14
CA PHE A 14 -40.32 24.26 18.88
C PHE A 14 -39.08 24.82 18.16
N ILE A 15 -39.02 26.12 17.93
CA ILE A 15 -37.89 26.78 17.25
C ILE A 15 -36.62 26.63 18.08
N THR A 16 -36.66 26.84 19.39
CA THR A 16 -35.51 26.76 20.25
C THR A 16 -35.01 25.30 20.49
N SER A 17 -35.82 24.32 20.12
CA SER A 17 -35.42 22.92 20.13
C SER A 17 -34.55 22.53 18.95
N TRP A 18 -34.53 23.34 17.88
CA TRP A 18 -33.72 23.02 16.70
C TRP A 18 -32.24 23.08 17.03
N PRO A 19 -31.44 22.08 16.57
CA PRO A 19 -30.01 21.98 16.86
C PRO A 19 -29.24 23.25 16.50
N VAL A 20 -29.50 23.82 15.33
CA VAL A 20 -28.86 25.07 14.87
C VAL A 20 -29.18 26.25 15.80
N ILE A 21 -30.46 26.38 16.23
CA ILE A 21 -30.87 27.45 17.12
C ILE A 21 -30.24 27.28 18.53
N LYS A 22 -30.14 26.06 19.02
CA LYS A 22 -29.42 25.77 20.26
C LYS A 22 -27.96 26.20 20.20
N GLN A 23 -27.27 25.90 19.10
CA GLN A 23 -25.87 26.30 18.90
C GLN A 23 -25.73 27.84 18.82
N ILE A 24 -26.58 28.52 18.03
CA ILE A 24 -26.57 29.99 17.92
C ILE A 24 -26.83 30.66 19.26
N LEU A 25 -27.74 30.11 20.08
CA LEU A 25 -28.05 30.66 21.40
C LEU A 25 -27.03 30.24 22.48
N ASN A 26 -25.95 29.59 22.10
CA ASN A 26 -24.89 29.10 23.00
C ASN A 26 -25.41 28.18 24.13
N ARG A 27 -26.45 27.41 23.82
CA ARG A 27 -27.11 26.47 24.76
C ARG A 27 -26.65 25.02 24.51
N ALA A 28 -25.71 24.85 23.58
CA ALA A 28 -25.07 23.60 23.24
C ALA A 28 -23.65 23.59 23.82
N ASP A 29 -23.09 22.41 24.01
CA ASP A 29 -21.73 22.22 24.48
C ASP A 29 -20.64 22.48 23.40
N GLY A 30 -21.07 22.88 22.20
CA GLY A 30 -20.19 23.15 21.06
C GLY A 30 -19.76 21.91 20.25
N THR A 31 -20.19 20.73 20.65
CA THR A 31 -19.84 19.48 19.95
C THR A 31 -20.71 19.23 18.72
N GLY A 32 -21.86 19.86 18.64
CA GLY A 32 -22.86 19.66 17.57
C GLY A 32 -23.66 18.36 17.70
N GLU A 33 -23.53 17.65 18.80
CA GLU A 33 -24.23 16.38 19.06
C GLU A 33 -25.76 16.52 19.03
N GLU A 34 -26.30 17.70 19.29
CA GLU A 34 -27.73 17.98 19.22
C GLU A 34 -28.28 17.82 17.78
N ALA A 35 -27.41 17.97 16.78
CA ALA A 35 -27.78 17.79 15.38
C ALA A 35 -27.71 16.34 14.90
N TRP A 36 -27.14 15.46 15.71
CA TRP A 36 -26.95 14.06 15.32
C TRP A 36 -28.28 13.32 15.31
N THR A 37 -28.50 12.61 14.19
CA THR A 37 -29.60 11.66 14.10
C THR A 37 -29.31 10.43 14.98
N GLU A 38 -30.35 9.64 15.29
CA GLU A 38 -30.19 8.36 15.99
C GLU A 38 -29.20 7.44 15.26
N HIS A 39 -29.26 7.40 13.92
CA HIS A 39 -28.31 6.68 13.11
C HIS A 39 -26.88 7.15 13.34
N THR A 40 -26.62 8.45 13.32
CA THR A 40 -25.29 9.03 13.53
C THR A 40 -24.74 8.71 14.91
N ARG A 41 -25.60 8.71 15.95
CA ARG A 41 -25.20 8.37 17.33
C ARG A 41 -24.69 6.95 17.46
N HIS A 42 -25.19 6.02 16.64
CA HIS A 42 -24.80 4.62 16.65
C HIS A 42 -23.70 4.27 15.65
N MET A 43 -23.31 5.21 14.79
CA MET A 43 -22.20 4.98 13.86
C MET A 43 -20.89 4.75 14.62
N ARG A 44 -20.12 3.79 14.13
CA ARG A 44 -18.78 3.53 14.62
C ARG A 44 -17.77 3.71 13.49
N PRO A 45 -16.56 4.20 13.76
CA PRO A 45 -15.50 4.23 12.77
C PRO A 45 -15.24 2.84 12.19
N LYS A 46 -14.86 2.78 10.93
CA LYS A 46 -14.56 1.49 10.24
C LYS A 46 -13.54 0.65 11.00
N ASN A 47 -12.59 1.30 11.64
CA ASN A 47 -11.49 0.70 12.40
C ASN A 47 -11.78 0.52 13.90
N ASP A 48 -13.03 0.77 14.35
CA ASP A 48 -13.40 0.56 15.76
C ASP A 48 -13.16 -0.91 16.17
N GLY A 49 -12.44 -1.11 17.28
CA GLY A 49 -12.05 -2.44 17.78
C GLY A 49 -11.07 -3.20 16.86
N ALA A 50 -10.37 -2.51 15.95
CA ALA A 50 -9.28 -3.10 15.17
C ALA A 50 -7.95 -2.99 15.93
N GLU A 51 -7.11 -4.00 15.77
CA GLU A 51 -5.71 -3.95 16.14
C GLU A 51 -4.92 -3.15 15.10
N VAL A 52 -3.77 -2.60 15.52
CA VAL A 52 -2.94 -1.74 14.65
C VAL A 52 -1.55 -2.34 14.52
N ALA A 53 -1.14 -2.62 13.30
CA ALA A 53 0.25 -2.95 12.97
C ALA A 53 0.91 -1.76 12.24
N HIS A 54 2.21 -1.58 12.47
CA HIS A 54 3.01 -0.58 11.76
C HIS A 54 3.63 -1.18 10.50
N SER A 55 3.57 -0.45 9.41
CA SER A 55 4.14 -0.87 8.12
C SER A 55 4.71 0.31 7.35
N VAL A 56 5.31 0.02 6.22
CA VAL A 56 5.83 0.99 5.26
C VAL A 56 5.10 0.83 3.94
N CYS A 57 4.84 1.94 3.26
CA CYS A 57 4.20 1.96 1.96
C CYS A 57 5.01 1.17 0.93
N PRO A 58 4.40 0.22 0.17
CA PRO A 58 5.13 -0.66 -0.74
C PRO A 58 5.40 -0.04 -2.13
N TYR A 59 5.07 1.25 -2.35
CA TYR A 59 5.11 1.79 -3.71
C TYR A 59 6.43 2.43 -4.14
N CYS A 60 7.12 3.12 -3.27
CA CYS A 60 8.38 3.76 -3.66
C CYS A 60 9.33 3.94 -2.48
N ALA A 61 10.59 4.25 -2.80
CA ALA A 61 11.69 4.40 -1.82
C ALA A 61 11.53 5.57 -0.83
N VAL A 62 10.45 6.38 -0.92
CA VAL A 62 10.16 7.40 0.10
C VAL A 62 9.90 6.78 1.45
N GLY A 63 9.34 5.56 1.51
CA GLY A 63 9.17 4.83 2.76
C GLY A 63 8.13 5.46 3.71
N CYS A 64 7.01 5.96 3.18
CA CYS A 64 5.95 6.53 4.02
C CYS A 64 5.44 5.52 5.03
N GLY A 65 5.44 5.89 6.32
CA GLY A 65 4.91 5.03 7.38
C GLY A 65 3.40 4.87 7.29
N GLN A 66 2.93 3.66 7.53
CA GLN A 66 1.51 3.29 7.48
C GLN A 66 1.05 2.65 8.79
N LEU A 67 -0.21 2.88 9.15
CA LEU A 67 -0.96 2.16 10.17
C LEU A 67 -1.89 1.18 9.48
N VAL A 68 -1.72 -0.09 9.76
CA VAL A 68 -2.50 -1.19 9.18
C VAL A 68 -3.50 -1.66 10.23
N PHE A 69 -4.77 -1.38 10.01
CA PHE A 69 -5.86 -1.79 10.90
C PHE A 69 -6.36 -3.17 10.48
N HIS A 70 -6.38 -4.12 11.41
CA HIS A 70 -6.80 -5.48 11.15
C HIS A 70 -7.63 -6.08 12.29
N LYS A 71 -8.42 -7.11 11.98
CA LYS A 71 -9.15 -7.95 12.96
C LYS A 71 -8.79 -9.41 12.68
N GLY A 72 -7.92 -9.97 13.51
CA GLY A 72 -7.28 -11.24 13.20
C GLY A 72 -6.56 -11.18 11.85
N ASN A 73 -6.88 -12.10 10.94
CA ASN A 73 -6.28 -12.14 9.60
C ASN A 73 -6.97 -11.24 8.55
N LYS A 74 -7.98 -10.46 8.96
CA LYS A 74 -8.72 -9.60 8.03
C LYS A 74 -8.21 -8.17 8.10
N LEU A 75 -7.69 -7.67 6.98
CA LEU A 75 -7.34 -6.27 6.80
C LEU A 75 -8.61 -5.41 6.76
N ILE A 76 -8.65 -4.33 7.52
CA ILE A 76 -9.79 -3.40 7.62
C ILE A 76 -9.53 -2.10 6.85
N SER A 77 -8.40 -1.44 7.14
CA SER A 77 -7.97 -0.22 6.46
C SER A 77 -6.46 -0.01 6.60
N ILE A 78 -5.92 0.85 5.75
CA ILE A 78 -4.54 1.33 5.85
C ILE A 78 -4.57 2.85 5.80
N GLU A 79 -3.89 3.49 6.76
CA GLU A 79 -3.81 4.93 6.89
C GLU A 79 -2.36 5.38 7.07
N GLY A 80 -2.09 6.67 6.87
CA GLY A 80 -0.75 7.22 7.13
C GLY A 80 -0.43 7.25 8.63
N ASN A 81 0.80 6.93 8.99
CA ASN A 81 1.26 6.96 10.36
C ASN A 81 1.70 8.39 10.75
N PRO A 82 1.00 9.09 11.66
CA PRO A 82 1.39 10.42 12.13
C PRO A 82 2.77 10.46 12.79
N ALA A 83 3.22 9.36 13.38
CA ALA A 83 4.52 9.25 14.03
C ALA A 83 5.67 9.02 13.01
N SER A 84 5.36 8.80 11.72
CA SER A 84 6.41 8.68 10.70
C SER A 84 7.18 9.98 10.55
N PRO A 85 8.52 9.98 10.69
CA PRO A 85 9.35 11.19 10.54
C PRO A 85 9.33 11.72 9.09
N LEU A 86 9.06 10.84 8.11
CA LEU A 86 9.06 11.17 6.69
C LEU A 86 7.71 11.76 6.25
N SER A 87 6.63 11.02 6.43
CA SER A 87 5.32 11.38 5.87
C SER A 87 4.39 12.10 6.86
N ARG A 88 4.62 11.97 8.16
CA ARG A 88 3.83 12.61 9.22
C ARG A 88 2.32 12.40 9.04
N GLY A 89 1.92 11.18 8.74
CA GLY A 89 0.53 10.80 8.50
C GLY A 89 0.02 11.05 7.07
N ARG A 90 0.80 11.67 6.20
CA ARG A 90 0.39 11.93 4.81
C ARG A 90 0.72 10.74 3.92
N LEU A 91 -0.21 10.43 3.00
CA LEU A 91 -0.02 9.46 1.93
C LEU A 91 -0.41 10.12 0.60
N CYS A 92 0.36 9.84 -0.44
CA CYS A 92 -0.06 10.20 -1.80
C CYS A 92 -1.21 9.27 -2.26
N PRO A 93 -1.87 9.53 -3.38
CA PRO A 93 -2.96 8.68 -3.86
C PRO A 93 -2.61 7.19 -3.98
N LYS A 94 -1.36 6.85 -4.39
CA LYS A 94 -0.90 5.46 -4.44
C LYS A 94 -0.80 4.84 -3.03
N GLY A 95 -0.17 5.54 -2.10
CA GLY A 95 -0.06 5.08 -0.71
C GLY A 95 -1.41 4.92 -0.03
N SER A 96 -2.36 5.80 -0.30
CA SER A 96 -3.74 5.69 0.19
C SER A 96 -4.49 4.49 -0.38
N ALA A 97 -4.10 4.02 -1.59
CA ALA A 97 -4.67 2.84 -2.23
C ALA A 97 -3.98 1.52 -1.84
N SER A 98 -3.09 1.51 -0.84
CA SER A 98 -2.37 0.30 -0.41
C SER A 98 -3.30 -0.81 0.06
N TYR A 99 -4.43 -0.46 0.65
CA TYR A 99 -5.47 -1.41 1.02
C TYR A 99 -5.97 -2.19 -0.21
N GLU A 100 -6.33 -1.48 -1.27
CA GLU A 100 -6.82 -2.08 -2.52
C GLU A 100 -5.73 -2.93 -3.19
N LEU A 101 -4.49 -2.48 -3.21
CA LEU A 101 -3.36 -3.27 -3.71
C LEU A 101 -3.27 -4.63 -3.02
N THR A 102 -3.51 -4.67 -1.72
CA THR A 102 -3.36 -5.89 -0.90
C THR A 102 -4.57 -6.81 -1.01
N THR A 103 -5.79 -6.26 -1.07
CA THR A 103 -7.05 -7.03 -0.93
C THR A 103 -7.80 -7.24 -2.24
N HIS A 104 -7.37 -6.62 -3.34
CA HIS A 104 -8.10 -6.64 -4.60
C HIS A 104 -8.22 -8.06 -5.18
N ALA A 105 -9.42 -8.42 -5.61
CA ALA A 105 -9.72 -9.77 -6.12
C ALA A 105 -8.93 -10.16 -7.38
N LYS A 106 -8.46 -9.17 -8.16
CA LYS A 106 -7.63 -9.40 -9.36
C LYS A 106 -6.13 -9.47 -9.07
N ARG A 107 -5.72 -9.45 -7.79
CA ARG A 107 -4.31 -9.62 -7.43
C ARG A 107 -3.83 -10.99 -7.90
N LEU A 108 -2.70 -11.02 -8.61
CA LEU A 108 -2.08 -12.27 -9.02
C LEU A 108 -1.53 -13.00 -7.80
N THR A 109 -2.00 -14.22 -7.60
CA THR A 109 -1.58 -15.10 -6.50
C THR A 109 -0.83 -16.34 -7.00
N LYS A 110 -0.75 -16.49 -8.33
CA LYS A 110 -0.05 -17.57 -9.01
C LYS A 110 0.91 -17.02 -10.06
N ILE A 111 1.95 -17.78 -10.37
CA ILE A 111 2.89 -17.44 -11.43
C ILE A 111 2.26 -17.74 -12.76
N ARG A 112 2.26 -16.74 -13.65
CA ARG A 112 1.73 -16.86 -15.01
C ARG A 112 2.88 -17.14 -15.96
N TYR A 113 2.78 -18.23 -16.71
CA TYR A 113 3.73 -18.65 -17.71
C TYR A 113 3.07 -18.70 -19.09
N ARG A 114 3.80 -18.29 -20.10
CA ARG A 114 3.40 -18.44 -21.50
C ARG A 114 4.53 -19.11 -22.25
N ARG A 115 4.22 -20.21 -22.92
CA ARG A 115 5.18 -20.96 -23.72
C ARG A 115 5.73 -20.09 -24.86
N PRO A 116 7.00 -20.28 -25.25
CA PRO A 116 7.55 -19.62 -26.44
C PRO A 116 6.64 -19.81 -27.67
N GLY A 117 6.27 -18.73 -28.34
CA GLY A 117 5.33 -18.74 -29.47
C GLY A 117 3.87 -19.02 -29.12
N GLY A 118 3.55 -19.28 -27.86
CA GLY A 118 2.17 -19.49 -27.42
C GLY A 118 1.39 -18.20 -27.22
N THR A 119 0.05 -18.30 -27.26
CA THR A 119 -0.88 -17.20 -26.99
C THR A 119 -1.49 -17.28 -25.60
N ASP A 120 -1.55 -18.46 -25.01
CA ASP A 120 -2.26 -18.73 -23.78
C ASP A 120 -1.34 -18.67 -22.55
N TRP A 121 -1.91 -18.21 -21.43
CA TRP A 121 -1.24 -18.17 -20.16
C TRP A 121 -1.64 -19.37 -19.28
N GLU A 122 -0.61 -20.02 -18.73
CA GLU A 122 -0.73 -21.15 -17.80
C GLU A 122 -0.37 -20.71 -16.39
N ASP A 123 -1.02 -21.26 -15.38
CA ASP A 123 -0.61 -21.08 -13.98
C ASP A 123 0.46 -22.13 -13.63
N LEU A 124 1.55 -21.68 -13.04
CA LEU A 124 2.61 -22.55 -12.53
C LEU A 124 2.70 -22.46 -11.01
N GLU A 125 3.03 -23.59 -10.41
CA GLU A 125 3.45 -23.63 -9.02
C GLU A 125 4.83 -22.95 -8.85
N LEU A 126 5.05 -22.32 -7.69
CA LEU A 126 6.23 -21.49 -7.41
C LEU A 126 7.55 -22.28 -7.63
N GLU A 127 7.65 -23.47 -7.06
CA GLU A 127 8.87 -24.31 -7.14
C GLU A 127 9.23 -24.62 -8.60
N LYS A 128 8.23 -25.06 -9.37
CA LYS A 128 8.42 -25.35 -10.80
C LYS A 128 8.87 -24.12 -11.59
N ALA A 129 8.30 -22.96 -11.28
CA ALA A 129 8.69 -21.74 -11.94
C ALA A 129 10.11 -21.30 -11.60
N MET A 130 10.52 -21.47 -10.32
CA MET A 130 11.87 -21.18 -9.86
C MET A 130 12.89 -22.12 -10.52
N ASP A 131 12.61 -23.42 -10.62
CA ASP A 131 13.47 -24.38 -11.32
C ASP A 131 13.66 -23.96 -12.79
N MET A 132 12.59 -23.64 -13.48
CA MET A 132 12.66 -23.21 -14.90
C MET A 132 13.49 -21.92 -15.08
N ILE A 133 13.43 -20.98 -14.13
CA ILE A 133 14.24 -19.76 -14.13
C ILE A 133 15.68 -20.08 -13.86
N ALA A 134 15.95 -20.92 -12.85
CA ALA A 134 17.29 -21.34 -12.46
C ALA A 134 18.00 -22.07 -13.61
N ASP A 135 17.33 -23.00 -14.27
CA ASP A 135 17.85 -23.73 -15.43
C ASP A 135 18.28 -22.78 -16.56
N ARG A 136 17.44 -21.80 -16.89
CA ARG A 136 17.77 -20.83 -17.92
C ARG A 136 18.94 -19.93 -17.56
N LEU A 137 19.01 -19.48 -16.30
CA LEU A 137 20.16 -18.71 -15.81
C LEU A 137 21.43 -19.54 -15.83
N TRP A 138 21.34 -20.80 -15.43
CA TRP A 138 22.46 -21.73 -15.42
C TRP A 138 22.97 -22.02 -16.84
N GLU A 139 22.08 -22.34 -17.76
CA GLU A 139 22.46 -22.56 -19.17
C GLU A 139 23.10 -21.33 -19.79
N SER A 140 22.52 -20.16 -19.56
CA SER A 140 23.05 -18.91 -20.10
C SER A 140 24.45 -18.61 -19.53
N ARG A 141 24.62 -18.81 -18.21
CA ARG A 141 25.89 -18.60 -17.55
C ARG A 141 26.95 -19.57 -18.06
N ASN A 142 26.65 -20.87 -18.16
CA ASN A 142 27.61 -21.89 -18.63
C ASN A 142 28.10 -21.64 -20.04
N LYS A 143 27.24 -21.12 -20.92
CA LYS A 143 27.59 -20.84 -22.33
C LYS A 143 28.36 -19.53 -22.52
N ASN A 144 28.15 -18.55 -21.66
CA ASN A 144 28.49 -17.15 -21.94
C ASN A 144 29.28 -16.46 -20.83
N PHE A 145 29.65 -17.17 -19.78
CA PHE A 145 30.44 -16.58 -18.71
C PHE A 145 31.89 -16.40 -19.17
N VAL A 146 32.40 -15.19 -18.99
CA VAL A 146 33.77 -14.82 -19.38
C VAL A 146 34.59 -14.58 -18.12
N GLU A 147 35.54 -15.46 -17.85
CA GLU A 147 36.43 -15.34 -16.69
C GLU A 147 37.54 -14.32 -16.97
N GLU A 148 38.12 -14.38 -18.16
CA GLU A 148 39.22 -13.50 -18.56
C GLU A 148 39.07 -13.10 -20.04
N GLN A 149 39.50 -11.89 -20.37
CA GLN A 149 39.62 -11.40 -21.73
C GLN A 149 40.83 -10.43 -21.82
N ASP A 150 41.66 -10.63 -22.78
CA ASP A 150 42.85 -9.81 -23.06
C ASP A 150 43.78 -9.66 -21.85
N GLY A 151 43.94 -10.73 -21.04
CA GLY A 151 44.75 -10.74 -19.82
C GLY A 151 44.15 -10.05 -18.63
N GLN A 152 42.88 -9.65 -18.72
CA GLN A 152 42.13 -9.02 -17.61
C GLN A 152 41.06 -9.97 -17.08
N SER A 153 41.01 -10.13 -15.76
CA SER A 153 39.94 -10.87 -15.11
C SER A 153 38.65 -10.07 -15.19
N LEU A 154 37.61 -10.66 -15.80
CA LEU A 154 36.31 -10.03 -16.00
C LEU A 154 35.20 -10.63 -15.13
N MET A 155 35.17 -11.95 -14.99
CA MET A 155 34.19 -12.69 -14.19
C MET A 155 32.75 -12.26 -14.44
N GLN A 156 32.35 -12.18 -15.74
CA GLN A 156 31.08 -11.56 -16.13
C GLN A 156 30.22 -12.39 -17.06
N ASN A 157 28.90 -12.17 -16.98
CA ASN A 157 27.92 -12.63 -17.95
C ASN A 157 27.11 -11.44 -18.50
N LYS A 158 27.16 -11.23 -19.83
CA LYS A 158 26.46 -10.15 -20.53
C LYS A 158 25.14 -10.57 -21.16
N THR A 159 24.79 -11.85 -21.10
CA THR A 159 23.63 -12.40 -21.83
C THR A 159 22.34 -12.38 -21.02
N VAL A 160 22.42 -12.03 -19.74
CA VAL A 160 21.28 -11.85 -18.86
C VAL A 160 21.26 -10.42 -18.33
N ALA A 161 20.10 -9.81 -18.30
CA ALA A 161 19.90 -8.45 -17.80
C ALA A 161 18.78 -8.41 -16.74
N HIS A 162 18.90 -7.49 -15.81
CA HIS A 162 17.88 -7.17 -14.85
C HIS A 162 17.37 -5.75 -15.08
N LEU A 163 16.06 -5.61 -15.26
CA LEU A 163 15.36 -4.34 -15.33
C LEU A 163 14.56 -4.17 -14.05
N GLY A 164 15.02 -3.32 -13.15
CA GLY A 164 14.37 -3.04 -11.89
C GLY A 164 13.12 -2.18 -12.01
N GLY A 165 12.61 -1.73 -10.90
CA GLY A 165 11.43 -0.90 -10.81
C GLY A 165 11.58 0.28 -9.84
N ALA A 166 10.72 1.29 -9.98
CA ALA A 166 10.71 2.47 -9.10
C ALA A 166 10.15 2.17 -7.69
N THR A 167 9.56 1.00 -7.49
CA THR A 167 8.90 0.60 -6.24
C THR A 167 9.73 -0.35 -5.37
N LEU A 168 10.98 -0.60 -5.77
CA LEU A 168 11.92 -1.40 -4.97
C LEU A 168 12.49 -0.54 -3.84
N ASP A 169 12.54 -1.10 -2.63
CA ASP A 169 13.21 -0.46 -1.51
C ASP A 169 14.75 -0.70 -1.53
N ASN A 170 15.45 -0.14 -0.55
CA ASN A 170 16.91 -0.23 -0.50
C ASN A 170 17.39 -1.66 -0.24
N GLU A 171 16.69 -2.40 0.58
CA GLU A 171 17.00 -3.78 0.95
C GLU A 171 16.81 -4.71 -0.26
N GLU A 172 15.74 -4.55 -1.02
CA GLU A 172 15.49 -5.28 -2.26
C GLU A 172 16.57 -4.98 -3.30
N ASN A 173 16.90 -3.72 -3.52
CA ASN A 173 17.98 -3.32 -4.43
C ASN A 173 19.34 -3.91 -4.02
N TYR A 174 19.65 -3.94 -2.73
CA TYR A 174 20.85 -4.54 -2.22
C TYR A 174 20.90 -6.06 -2.50
N LEU A 175 19.81 -6.78 -2.23
CA LEU A 175 19.73 -8.23 -2.48
C LEU A 175 19.83 -8.54 -3.97
N ILE A 176 19.19 -7.78 -4.83
CA ILE A 176 19.28 -7.90 -6.29
C ILE A 176 20.72 -7.71 -6.74
N LYS A 177 21.39 -6.67 -6.30
CA LYS A 177 22.78 -6.39 -6.64
C LYS A 177 23.71 -7.50 -6.15
N LYS A 178 23.53 -7.96 -4.92
CA LYS A 178 24.32 -9.03 -4.34
C LYS A 178 24.16 -10.35 -5.10
N LEU A 179 22.92 -10.75 -5.41
CA LEU A 179 22.66 -11.99 -6.13
C LEU A 179 23.15 -11.90 -7.58
N PHE A 180 22.68 -10.92 -8.32
CA PHE A 180 22.90 -10.89 -9.76
C PHE A 180 24.33 -10.48 -10.12
N THR A 181 24.90 -9.49 -9.47
CA THR A 181 26.28 -9.09 -9.79
C THR A 181 27.30 -10.01 -9.13
N ALA A 182 27.27 -10.13 -7.81
CA ALA A 182 28.29 -10.90 -7.07
C ALA A 182 28.11 -12.41 -7.24
N GLY A 183 26.88 -12.93 -7.22
CA GLY A 183 26.61 -14.36 -7.32
C GLY A 183 26.63 -14.88 -8.77
N LEU A 184 26.04 -14.17 -9.70
CA LEU A 184 25.86 -14.63 -11.09
C LEU A 184 26.78 -13.95 -12.12
N GLY A 185 27.54 -12.93 -11.72
CA GLY A 185 28.44 -12.20 -12.61
C GLY A 185 27.71 -11.33 -13.64
N MET A 186 26.45 -10.99 -13.42
CA MET A 186 25.68 -10.16 -14.31
C MET A 186 26.11 -8.69 -14.22
N VAL A 187 26.42 -8.07 -15.34
CA VAL A 187 26.80 -6.66 -15.41
C VAL A 187 25.67 -5.75 -15.88
N CYS A 188 24.69 -6.31 -16.57
CA CYS A 188 23.56 -5.57 -17.14
C CYS A 188 22.44 -5.44 -16.10
N ILE A 189 22.65 -4.61 -15.08
CA ILE A 189 21.66 -4.32 -14.04
C ILE A 189 21.32 -2.84 -14.09
N SER A 190 20.06 -2.53 -14.28
CA SER A 190 19.54 -1.18 -14.26
C SER A 190 18.27 -1.10 -13.42
N ASN A 191 18.06 0.02 -12.78
CA ASN A 191 16.81 0.30 -12.12
C ASN A 191 16.01 1.32 -12.92
N GLN A 192 14.69 1.30 -12.79
CA GLN A 192 13.83 2.27 -13.45
C GLN A 192 14.08 3.66 -12.87
N ALA A 193 13.90 4.65 -13.73
CA ALA A 193 13.88 6.08 -13.48
C ALA A 193 14.39 6.52 -12.10
N ARG A 194 15.50 7.12 -12.10
CA ARG A 194 16.06 7.82 -10.93
C ARG A 194 15.31 9.13 -10.77
N ILE A 195 14.16 9.06 -10.11
CA ILE A 195 13.34 10.21 -9.76
C ILE A 195 13.86 10.78 -8.44
#